data_60f2b22f57d56c3db7d7237ecb802b72
#
_entry.id   60f2b22f57d56c3db7d7237ecb802b72
#
_cell.length_a   1.000
_cell.length_b   1.000
_cell.length_c   1.000
_cell.angle_alpha   90.00
_cell.angle_beta   90.00
_cell.angle_gamma   90.00
#
_symmetry.space_group_name_H-M   'P 1'
#
loop_
_entity.id
_entity.type
_entity.pdbx_description
1 polymer ?
#
loop_
_entity_poly.entity_id
_entity_poly.type
_entity_poly.pdbx_seq_one_letter_code
_entity_poly.pdbx_strand_id
1 'polypeptide(L)'
;MVLFEDTKEDQAKIVKAQKHDQDVKKTQKRIYVNFRNEQDVQNFAKLLGVDITEKVKVIHYPINNLFLNTQSVPVEKIVKKSNKTQVWHKAWKEMPDFVQENNPAYKQVHVYLAPGTLEQFSKQIGQSLTNLSKSIWHPKLTIDANRKKRWIISDGHEELMPRYPLYIVSKGRYEKSIRGTANSLERMRVPFYMVVEEQEYDKYLETADPNYCTVIVLDNQYKIDYDTFDGIDYETNPRVGPGAARNFAWDHAKNNGFDRYWVFDDNIDDFYRLHENFRIRVESGVMFRACEDFVDRYENVPVSGLQYRFFIAPNGKYPPFVFNTRVYSALLIDTNMEQYKWRGRYNEDTDLTLR
;
A
#
# COMPACT_ATOMS: atom_id res chain seq x y z
N MET A 1 24.19 35.59 47.98
CA MET A 1 23.76 34.66 46.94
C MET A 1 23.06 33.54 47.64
N VAL A 2 21.73 33.59 47.75
CA VAL A 2 20.92 32.59 48.44
C VAL A 2 20.50 31.57 47.38
N LEU A 3 21.08 30.37 47.50
CA LEU A 3 20.64 29.21 46.71
C LEU A 3 19.34 28.72 47.33
N PHE A 4 18.24 28.83 46.59
CA PHE A 4 16.99 28.14 46.92
C PHE A 4 17.20 26.65 46.65
N GLU A 5 17.30 25.85 47.71
CA GLU A 5 17.20 24.41 47.64
C GLU A 5 15.74 24.04 47.35
N ASP A 6 15.45 23.47 46.17
CA ASP A 6 14.15 22.90 45.85
C ASP A 6 13.82 21.78 46.84
N THR A 7 12.76 21.99 47.60
CA THR A 7 12.31 21.01 48.57
C THR A 7 11.75 19.76 47.86
N LYS A 8 11.79 18.59 48.52
CA LYS A 8 11.20 17.36 47.96
C LYS A 8 9.73 17.51 47.58
N GLU A 9 9.00 18.43 48.21
CA GLU A 9 7.62 18.79 47.85
C GLU A 9 7.50 19.54 46.53
N ASP A 10 8.45 20.42 46.21
CA ASP A 10 8.45 21.17 44.95
C ASP A 10 8.81 20.26 43.78
N GLN A 11 9.76 19.34 43.99
CA GLN A 11 10.05 18.31 43.01
C GLN A 11 8.87 17.35 42.78
N ALA A 12 8.13 16.99 43.80
CA ALA A 12 6.92 16.17 43.71
C ALA A 12 5.80 16.91 42.94
N LYS A 13 5.65 18.22 43.14
CA LYS A 13 4.68 19.05 42.40
C LYS A 13 5.05 19.17 40.92
N ILE A 14 6.35 19.34 40.59
CA ILE A 14 6.85 19.39 39.23
C ILE A 14 6.61 18.05 38.52
N VAL A 15 6.92 16.92 39.16
CA VAL A 15 6.69 15.57 38.60
C VAL A 15 5.20 15.30 38.39
N LYS A 16 4.32 15.72 39.34
CA LYS A 16 2.87 15.62 39.17
C LYS A 16 2.34 16.48 38.02
N ALA A 17 2.84 17.72 37.88
CA ALA A 17 2.47 18.60 36.77
C ALA A 17 2.93 18.04 35.43
N GLN A 18 4.16 17.50 35.34
CA GLN A 18 4.67 16.84 34.12
C GLN A 18 3.88 15.59 33.77
N LYS A 19 3.48 14.77 34.77
CA LYS A 19 2.67 13.57 34.55
C LYS A 19 1.25 13.94 34.10
N HIS A 20 0.64 14.96 34.70
CA HIS A 20 -0.66 15.48 34.28
C HIS A 20 -0.62 16.03 32.85
N ASP A 21 0.43 16.77 32.47
CA ASP A 21 0.62 17.29 31.11
C ASP A 21 0.81 16.17 30.08
N GLN A 22 1.50 15.08 30.46
CA GLN A 22 1.63 13.88 29.61
C GLN A 22 0.32 13.10 29.46
N ASP A 23 -0.50 13.00 30.50
CA ASP A 23 -1.80 12.32 30.48
C ASP A 23 -2.83 13.12 29.67
N VAL A 24 -2.82 14.46 29.78
CA VAL A 24 -3.64 15.35 28.94
C VAL A 24 -3.25 15.24 27.47
N LYS A 25 -1.96 15.13 27.14
CA LYS A 25 -1.50 14.92 25.77
C LYS A 25 -1.90 13.57 25.20
N LYS A 26 -2.05 12.53 26.01
CA LYS A 26 -2.53 11.21 25.57
C LYS A 26 -4.02 11.18 25.22
N THR A 27 -4.83 12.05 25.84
CA THR A 27 -6.28 12.12 25.61
C THR A 27 -6.69 13.08 24.49
N GLN A 28 -5.80 13.99 24.08
CA GLN A 28 -6.07 14.96 23.02
C GLN A 28 -5.92 14.33 21.63
N LYS A 29 -6.88 14.57 20.76
CA LYS A 29 -6.77 14.21 19.35
C LYS A 29 -5.77 15.09 18.63
N ARG A 30 -4.77 14.50 17.99
CA ARG A 30 -3.78 15.20 17.17
C ARG A 30 -4.10 15.06 15.69
N ILE A 31 -4.08 16.17 14.96
CA ILE A 31 -4.20 16.23 13.51
C ILE A 31 -2.98 16.94 12.92
N TYR A 32 -2.35 16.33 11.93
CA TYR A 32 -1.29 16.94 11.15
C TYR A 32 -1.92 17.77 10.02
N VAL A 33 -1.65 19.08 9.99
CA VAL A 33 -2.11 19.96 8.92
C VAL A 33 -0.92 20.31 8.03
N ASN A 34 -1.02 19.95 6.75
CA ASN A 34 0.02 20.17 5.74
C ASN A 34 -0.38 21.33 4.83
N PHE A 35 0.60 22.13 4.44
CA PHE A 35 0.44 23.29 3.57
C PHE A 35 1.35 23.17 2.36
N ARG A 36 0.90 23.67 1.20
CA ARG A 36 1.66 23.62 -0.07
C ARG A 36 2.64 24.78 -0.21
N ASN A 37 2.29 25.94 0.37
CA ASN A 37 3.03 27.17 0.27
C ASN A 37 2.74 28.08 1.46
N GLU A 38 3.42 29.21 1.52
CA GLU A 38 3.27 30.21 2.59
C GLU A 38 1.87 30.82 2.63
N GLN A 39 1.25 31.08 1.48
CA GLN A 39 -0.09 31.64 1.41
C GLN A 39 -1.13 30.73 2.08
N ASP A 40 -1.00 29.41 1.91
CA ASP A 40 -1.87 28.44 2.56
C ASP A 40 -1.71 28.47 4.10
N VAL A 41 -0.48 28.69 4.60
CA VAL A 41 -0.20 28.86 6.04
C VAL A 41 -0.87 30.13 6.56
N GLN A 42 -0.72 31.25 5.86
CA GLN A 42 -1.30 32.56 6.26
C GLN A 42 -2.84 32.51 6.24
N ASN A 43 -3.42 31.87 5.24
CA ASN A 43 -4.88 31.68 5.16
C ASN A 43 -5.40 30.87 6.34
N PHE A 44 -4.70 29.81 6.70
CA PHE A 44 -5.05 28.97 7.85
C PHE A 44 -4.85 29.71 9.19
N ALA A 45 -3.77 30.47 9.32
CA ALA A 45 -3.49 31.34 10.47
C ALA A 45 -4.62 32.33 10.70
N LYS A 46 -5.04 33.00 9.62
CA LYS A 46 -6.17 33.94 9.65
C LYS A 46 -7.49 33.27 10.04
N LEU A 47 -7.73 32.07 9.51
CA LEU A 47 -8.95 31.33 9.79
C LEU A 47 -9.07 30.92 11.27
N LEU A 48 -7.95 30.60 11.91
CA LEU A 48 -7.89 30.23 13.32
C LEU A 48 -7.68 31.45 14.26
N GLY A 49 -7.38 32.64 13.73
CA GLY A 49 -7.06 33.81 14.51
C GLY A 49 -5.72 33.72 15.27
N VAL A 50 -4.73 33.05 14.68
CA VAL A 50 -3.39 32.82 15.28
C VAL A 50 -2.30 33.28 14.34
N ASP A 51 -1.13 33.63 14.87
CA ASP A 51 0.06 33.87 14.07
C ASP A 51 0.87 32.54 13.95
N ILE A 52 1.12 32.10 12.71
CA ILE A 52 1.87 30.86 12.42
C ILE A 52 3.19 31.23 11.76
N THR A 53 4.15 31.66 12.55
CA THR A 53 5.51 31.92 12.09
C THR A 53 6.25 30.63 11.71
N GLU A 54 7.44 30.74 11.09
CA GLU A 54 8.27 29.58 10.74
C GLU A 54 8.54 28.65 11.93
N LYS A 55 8.65 29.20 13.13
CA LYS A 55 8.95 28.46 14.37
C LYS A 55 7.76 27.69 14.94
N VAL A 56 6.53 28.05 14.57
CA VAL A 56 5.31 27.41 15.10
C VAL A 56 5.13 26.04 14.48
N LYS A 57 5.20 25.00 15.29
CA LYS A 57 5.01 23.58 14.89
C LYS A 57 3.78 22.95 15.55
N VAL A 58 3.25 23.57 16.60
CA VAL A 58 2.16 23.03 17.42
C VAL A 58 1.12 24.13 17.68
N ILE A 59 -0.13 23.76 17.55
CA ILE A 59 -1.29 24.61 17.89
C ILE A 59 -2.22 23.77 18.76
N HIS A 60 -2.72 24.36 19.85
CA HIS A 60 -3.78 23.79 20.67
C HIS A 60 -5.12 24.42 20.34
N TYR A 61 -6.14 23.62 20.12
CA TYR A 61 -7.47 24.08 19.77
C TYR A 61 -8.51 23.60 20.80
N PRO A 62 -9.42 24.45 21.28
CA PRO A 62 -9.61 25.86 20.92
C PRO A 62 -8.43 26.74 21.34
N ILE A 63 -8.24 27.84 20.58
CA ILE A 63 -7.14 28.79 20.83
C ILE A 63 -7.39 29.51 22.15
N ASN A 64 -6.59 29.20 23.14
CA ASN A 64 -6.53 29.93 24.40
C ASN A 64 -5.19 30.66 24.48
N ASN A 65 -5.19 31.94 24.64
CA ASN A 65 -3.98 32.79 24.69
C ASN A 65 -2.96 32.41 25.78
N LEU A 66 -3.32 31.50 26.67
CA LEU A 66 -2.46 30.97 27.75
C LEU A 66 -1.38 29.97 27.30
N PHE A 67 -1.45 29.43 26.08
CA PHE A 67 -0.54 28.35 25.64
C PHE A 67 0.41 28.73 24.50
N LEU A 68 0.50 30.02 24.13
CA LEU A 68 1.37 30.46 23.03
C LEU A 68 2.87 30.50 23.39
N ASN A 69 3.25 30.19 24.63
CA ASN A 69 4.63 30.36 25.13
C ASN A 69 5.37 29.07 25.53
N THR A 70 4.99 27.91 25.05
CA THR A 70 5.82 26.73 25.24
C THR A 70 6.82 26.62 24.09
N GLN A 71 8.05 27.08 24.31
CA GLN A 71 9.20 26.71 23.50
C GLN A 71 9.33 25.20 23.50
N SER A 72 9.00 24.58 22.37
CA SER A 72 9.29 23.15 22.20
C SER A 72 10.78 22.97 22.05
N VAL A 73 11.39 22.21 22.97
CA VAL A 73 12.78 21.73 22.86
C VAL A 73 12.92 21.00 21.52
N PRO A 74 13.95 21.30 20.71
CA PRO A 74 14.19 20.58 19.46
C PRO A 74 14.47 19.12 19.76
N VAL A 75 13.63 18.23 19.32
CA VAL A 75 13.98 16.81 19.25
C VAL A 75 14.89 16.67 18.04
N GLU A 76 16.17 16.49 18.29
CA GLU A 76 17.13 16.14 17.25
C GLU A 76 16.64 14.88 16.53
N LYS A 77 16.37 15.04 15.24
CA LYS A 77 16.07 13.90 14.37
C LYS A 77 17.35 13.07 14.27
N ILE A 78 17.38 11.95 14.95
CA ILE A 78 18.34 10.89 14.64
C ILE A 78 17.98 10.36 13.26
N VAL A 79 18.58 10.94 12.23
CA VAL A 79 18.51 10.41 10.88
C VAL A 79 19.36 9.15 10.86
N LYS A 80 18.77 7.99 11.11
CA LYS A 80 19.42 6.72 10.77
C LYS A 80 19.56 6.70 9.25
N LYS A 81 20.75 7.06 8.75
CA LYS A 81 21.12 6.79 7.36
C LYS A 81 21.05 5.27 7.17
N SER A 82 20.02 4.79 6.53
CA SER A 82 19.95 3.39 6.15
C SER A 82 20.94 3.18 5.00
N ASN A 83 21.91 2.28 5.17
CA ASN A 83 22.84 1.88 4.11
C ASN A 83 22.16 1.20 2.90
N LYS A 84 20.83 1.04 2.94
CA LYS A 84 20.03 0.46 1.85
C LYS A 84 19.98 1.34 0.60
N THR A 85 20.19 2.66 0.73
CA THR A 85 20.11 3.59 -0.40
C THR A 85 21.25 3.41 -1.41
N GLN A 86 22.39 2.83 -1.02
CA GLN A 86 23.54 2.68 -1.91
C GLN A 86 23.48 1.44 -2.82
N VAL A 87 22.71 0.42 -2.45
CA VAL A 87 22.68 -0.86 -3.18
C VAL A 87 21.90 -0.73 -4.48
N TRP A 88 20.76 -0.04 -4.48
CA TRP A 88 19.95 0.13 -5.69
C TRP A 88 20.58 1.10 -6.72
N HIS A 89 21.34 2.13 -6.28
CA HIS A 89 22.09 2.99 -7.19
C HIS A 89 23.14 2.23 -8.00
N LYS A 90 23.74 1.18 -7.43
CA LYS A 90 24.67 0.32 -8.17
C LYS A 90 23.97 -0.55 -9.21
N ALA A 91 22.74 -0.95 -8.94
CA ALA A 91 21.91 -1.74 -9.86
C ALA A 91 21.21 -0.89 -10.92
N TRP A 92 21.15 0.45 -10.74
CA TRP A 92 20.53 1.42 -11.64
C TRP A 92 21.49 1.90 -12.75
N LYS A 93 22.51 1.11 -13.06
CA LYS A 93 23.53 1.46 -14.05
C LYS A 93 22.86 1.65 -15.44
N GLU A 94 23.10 2.81 -16.06
CA GLU A 94 22.58 3.18 -17.40
C GLU A 94 21.07 3.41 -17.50
N MET A 95 20.35 3.46 -16.38
CA MET A 95 18.94 3.83 -16.36
C MET A 95 18.79 5.35 -16.27
N PRO A 96 17.73 5.94 -16.85
CA PRO A 96 17.43 7.36 -16.66
C PRO A 96 17.28 7.70 -15.18
N ASP A 97 17.80 8.85 -14.76
CA ASP A 97 17.57 9.33 -13.41
C ASP A 97 16.09 9.43 -13.13
N PHE A 98 15.62 8.64 -12.15
CA PHE A 98 14.24 8.74 -11.68
C PHE A 98 14.14 9.95 -10.77
N VAL A 99 13.75 11.09 -11.35
CA VAL A 99 13.42 12.29 -10.60
C VAL A 99 11.94 12.21 -10.22
N GLN A 100 11.65 11.62 -9.05
CA GLN A 100 10.36 11.82 -8.44
C GLN A 100 10.33 13.23 -7.88
N GLU A 101 9.44 14.08 -8.39
CA GLU A 101 9.17 15.35 -7.75
C GLU A 101 8.78 15.09 -6.30
N ASN A 102 9.68 15.47 -5.41
CA ASN A 102 9.42 15.40 -4.00
C ASN A 102 8.56 16.61 -3.65
N ASN A 103 7.25 16.43 -3.59
CA ASN A 103 6.30 17.45 -3.13
C ASN A 103 6.08 17.29 -1.61
N PRO A 104 7.09 17.57 -0.74
CA PRO A 104 6.87 17.62 0.68
C PRO A 104 5.93 18.78 0.97
N ALA A 105 5.20 18.67 2.06
CA ALA A 105 4.49 19.84 2.58
C ALA A 105 5.50 20.99 2.80
N TYR A 106 5.19 22.17 2.30
CA TYR A 106 5.96 23.39 2.57
C TYR A 106 6.12 23.58 4.07
N LYS A 107 5.02 23.39 4.79
CA LYS A 107 4.96 23.40 6.25
C LYS A 107 3.96 22.38 6.77
N GLN A 108 4.25 21.80 7.92
CA GLN A 108 3.33 20.95 8.66
C GLN A 108 3.17 21.50 10.07
N VAL A 109 1.92 21.65 10.50
CA VAL A 109 1.57 22.06 11.86
C VAL A 109 0.79 20.95 12.55
N HIS A 110 1.10 20.67 13.79
CA HIS A 110 0.39 19.69 14.61
C HIS A 110 -0.70 20.39 15.41
N VAL A 111 -1.95 20.10 15.13
CA VAL A 111 -3.09 20.66 15.86
C VAL A 111 -3.58 19.65 16.88
N TYR A 112 -3.52 20.01 18.15
CA TYR A 112 -4.06 19.23 19.26
C TYR A 112 -5.46 19.75 19.60
N LEU A 113 -6.44 18.87 19.43
CA LEU A 113 -7.85 19.18 19.67
C LEU A 113 -8.25 18.78 21.09
N ALA A 114 -8.83 19.68 21.84
CA ALA A 114 -9.46 19.34 23.11
C ALA A 114 -10.62 18.35 22.89
N PRO A 115 -10.95 17.51 23.88
CA PRO A 115 -12.07 16.58 23.78
C PRO A 115 -13.36 17.30 23.35
N GLY A 116 -14.09 16.73 22.39
CA GLY A 116 -15.36 17.29 21.90
C GLY A 116 -15.24 18.45 20.87
N THR A 117 -14.06 18.96 20.57
CA THR A 117 -13.89 20.12 19.67
C THR A 117 -13.67 19.77 18.20
N LEU A 118 -13.64 18.49 17.85
CA LEU A 118 -13.38 18.02 16.49
C LEU A 118 -14.38 18.60 15.46
N GLU A 119 -15.66 18.61 15.80
CA GLU A 119 -16.71 19.12 14.90
C GLU A 119 -16.59 20.64 14.71
N GLN A 120 -16.33 21.37 15.79
CA GLN A 120 -16.13 22.81 15.73
C GLN A 120 -14.91 23.17 14.85
N PHE A 121 -13.79 22.47 15.05
CA PHE A 121 -12.59 22.62 14.23
C PHE A 121 -12.86 22.28 12.77
N SER A 122 -13.57 21.17 12.51
CA SER A 122 -13.98 20.72 11.17
C SER A 122 -14.78 21.80 10.42
N LYS A 123 -15.77 22.41 11.10
CA LYS A 123 -16.57 23.54 10.55
C LYS A 123 -15.70 24.77 10.28
N GLN A 124 -14.83 25.13 11.21
CA GLN A 124 -13.99 26.32 11.09
C GLN A 124 -13.01 26.24 9.91
N ILE A 125 -12.41 25.07 9.67
CA ILE A 125 -11.49 24.87 8.54
C ILE A 125 -12.20 24.50 7.23
N GLY A 126 -13.53 24.34 7.23
CA GLY A 126 -14.32 24.00 6.06
C GLY A 126 -14.04 22.59 5.49
N GLN A 127 -13.60 21.64 6.35
CA GLN A 127 -13.26 20.28 5.93
C GLN A 127 -13.88 19.25 6.88
N SER A 128 -14.54 18.24 6.32
CA SER A 128 -15.10 17.15 7.11
C SER A 128 -13.99 16.29 7.73
N LEU A 129 -13.98 16.21 9.07
CA LEU A 129 -13.05 15.41 9.84
C LEU A 129 -13.78 14.34 10.65
N THR A 130 -13.14 13.19 10.80
CA THR A 130 -13.64 12.08 11.62
C THR A 130 -12.62 11.72 12.71
N ASN A 131 -13.01 10.85 13.63
CA ASN A 131 -12.08 10.31 14.62
C ASN A 131 -10.92 9.52 14.01
N LEU A 132 -11.02 9.11 12.75
CA LEU A 132 -9.97 8.43 12.01
C LEU A 132 -9.03 9.40 11.27
N SER A 133 -9.40 10.68 11.14
CA SER A 133 -8.57 11.68 10.45
C SER A 133 -7.30 11.95 11.24
N LYS A 134 -6.14 11.62 10.67
CA LYS A 134 -4.81 11.82 11.28
C LYS A 134 -4.04 12.96 10.64
N SER A 135 -4.26 13.21 9.36
CA SER A 135 -3.56 14.23 8.57
C SER A 135 -4.48 14.80 7.50
N ILE A 136 -4.34 16.10 7.27
CA ILE A 136 -5.08 16.85 6.24
C ILE A 136 -4.15 17.81 5.51
N TRP A 137 -4.57 18.22 4.33
CA TRP A 137 -4.02 19.38 3.64
C TRP A 137 -4.98 20.56 3.81
N HIS A 138 -4.42 21.75 4.02
CA HIS A 138 -5.21 22.98 4.04
C HIS A 138 -4.60 24.01 3.09
N PRO A 139 -5.39 24.59 2.16
CA PRO A 139 -6.78 24.21 1.84
C PRO A 139 -6.87 22.74 1.39
N LYS A 140 -8.07 22.20 1.51
CA LYS A 140 -8.32 20.82 1.05
C LYS A 140 -7.81 20.70 -0.38
N LEU A 141 -6.92 19.74 -0.61
CA LEU A 141 -6.49 19.49 -1.97
C LEU A 141 -7.74 19.20 -2.80
N THR A 142 -7.99 20.06 -3.78
CA THR A 142 -8.91 19.70 -4.84
C THR A 142 -8.33 18.43 -5.43
N ILE A 143 -9.05 17.34 -5.23
CA ILE A 143 -8.77 16.11 -5.96
C ILE A 143 -8.87 16.54 -7.40
N ASP A 144 -7.72 16.59 -8.08
CA ASP A 144 -7.63 17.01 -9.46
C ASP A 144 -8.80 16.39 -10.21
N ALA A 145 -9.50 17.17 -11.03
CA ALA A 145 -10.52 16.66 -11.95
C ALA A 145 -9.97 15.49 -12.77
N ASN A 146 -8.65 15.43 -12.96
CA ASN A 146 -7.89 14.32 -13.49
C ASN A 146 -7.98 13.02 -12.66
N ARG A 147 -8.41 13.03 -11.40
CA ARG A 147 -8.66 11.78 -10.65
C ARG A 147 -9.78 10.95 -11.26
N LYS A 148 -10.72 11.60 -11.93
CA LYS A 148 -11.78 10.95 -12.72
C LYS A 148 -11.42 10.83 -14.20
N LYS A 149 -10.39 11.52 -14.67
CA LYS A 149 -9.86 11.31 -16.00
C LYS A 149 -9.14 9.98 -15.98
N ARG A 150 -9.81 8.96 -16.44
CA ARG A 150 -9.17 7.76 -16.94
C ARG A 150 -8.21 8.19 -18.03
N TRP A 151 -7.07 7.55 -18.13
CA TRP A 151 -6.35 7.53 -19.39
C TRP A 151 -7.28 6.87 -20.39
N ILE A 152 -8.08 7.67 -21.07
CA ILE A 152 -8.81 7.23 -22.24
C ILE A 152 -7.75 7.28 -23.32
N ILE A 153 -7.39 6.12 -23.82
CA ILE A 153 -6.61 6.02 -25.05
C ILE A 153 -7.48 6.70 -26.11
N SER A 154 -6.96 7.77 -26.68
CA SER A 154 -7.64 8.53 -27.73
C SER A 154 -7.99 7.58 -28.89
N ASP A 155 -9.13 7.82 -29.51
CA ASP A 155 -9.68 7.05 -30.62
C ASP A 155 -8.59 6.52 -31.58
N GLY A 156 -8.49 5.20 -31.69
CA GLY A 156 -7.60 4.50 -32.63
C GLY A 156 -6.37 3.82 -32.02
N HIS A 157 -6.13 3.90 -30.72
CA HIS A 157 -5.14 3.06 -30.05
C HIS A 157 -5.82 1.89 -29.35
N GLU A 158 -5.36 0.68 -29.63
CA GLU A 158 -5.73 -0.50 -28.85
C GLU A 158 -5.40 -0.27 -27.37
N GLU A 159 -6.33 -0.58 -26.50
CA GLU A 159 -6.07 -0.56 -25.06
C GLU A 159 -4.90 -1.51 -24.76
N LEU A 160 -3.83 -0.99 -24.17
CA LEU A 160 -2.66 -1.81 -23.83
C LEU A 160 -3.05 -2.80 -22.72
N MET A 161 -3.41 -4.00 -23.15
CA MET A 161 -3.72 -5.10 -22.25
C MET A 161 -2.43 -5.75 -21.71
N PRO A 162 -2.49 -6.47 -20.60
CA PRO A 162 -1.40 -7.32 -20.16
C PRO A 162 -0.92 -8.22 -21.29
N ARG A 163 0.39 -8.38 -21.42
CA ARG A 163 1.02 -9.29 -22.42
C ARG A 163 0.95 -10.73 -21.93
N TYR A 164 1.11 -10.90 -20.64
CA TYR A 164 1.17 -12.21 -20.01
C TYR A 164 -0.17 -12.59 -19.40
N PRO A 165 -0.52 -13.89 -19.41
CA PRO A 165 -1.77 -14.35 -18.85
C PRO A 165 -1.84 -14.15 -17.33
N LEU A 166 -3.03 -13.85 -16.86
CA LEU A 166 -3.32 -13.67 -15.44
C LEU A 166 -4.07 -14.89 -14.90
N TYR A 167 -3.63 -15.42 -13.78
CA TYR A 167 -4.26 -16.54 -13.09
C TYR A 167 -4.67 -16.15 -11.68
N ILE A 168 -5.87 -16.53 -11.30
CA ILE A 168 -6.32 -16.49 -9.91
C ILE A 168 -6.44 -17.93 -9.44
N VAL A 169 -5.78 -18.30 -8.35
CA VAL A 169 -5.99 -19.59 -7.70
C VAL A 169 -7.04 -19.41 -6.61
N SER A 170 -8.14 -20.14 -6.69
CA SER A 170 -9.27 -19.91 -5.79
C SER A 170 -9.93 -21.20 -5.32
N LYS A 171 -10.33 -21.17 -4.03
CA LYS A 171 -11.07 -22.25 -3.41
C LYS A 171 -12.11 -21.70 -2.43
N GLY A 172 -13.37 -22.08 -2.58
CA GLY A 172 -14.46 -21.69 -1.67
C GLY A 172 -14.89 -20.25 -1.77
N ARG A 173 -14.48 -19.48 -2.81
CA ARG A 173 -14.80 -18.07 -3.02
C ARG A 173 -15.56 -17.81 -4.31
N TYR A 174 -16.53 -18.66 -4.62
CA TYR A 174 -17.33 -18.53 -5.84
C TYR A 174 -18.39 -17.42 -5.78
N GLU A 175 -18.80 -16.97 -4.59
CA GLU A 175 -19.80 -15.91 -4.47
C GLU A 175 -19.22 -14.52 -4.82
N LYS A 176 -19.96 -13.73 -5.61
CA LYS A 176 -19.55 -12.37 -6.03
C LYS A 176 -19.19 -11.45 -4.87
N SER A 177 -19.77 -11.65 -3.70
CA SER A 177 -19.53 -10.85 -2.49
C SER A 177 -18.13 -11.01 -1.90
N ILE A 178 -17.44 -12.13 -2.16
CA ILE A 178 -16.16 -12.49 -1.52
C ILE A 178 -15.01 -12.74 -2.51
N ARG A 179 -15.23 -12.70 -3.84
CA ARG A 179 -14.16 -12.91 -4.84
C ARG A 179 -13.50 -11.58 -5.25
N GLY A 180 -12.75 -10.98 -4.32
CA GLY A 180 -12.17 -9.64 -4.47
C GLY A 180 -11.36 -9.46 -5.75
N THR A 181 -10.38 -10.34 -6.01
CA THR A 181 -9.48 -10.25 -7.16
C THR A 181 -10.22 -10.37 -8.49
N ALA A 182 -11.11 -11.36 -8.62
CA ALA A 182 -11.90 -11.55 -9.82
C ALA A 182 -12.79 -10.32 -10.11
N ASN A 183 -13.50 -9.81 -9.11
CA ASN A 183 -14.32 -8.60 -9.26
C ASN A 183 -13.47 -7.39 -9.69
N SER A 184 -12.25 -7.27 -9.21
CA SER A 184 -11.35 -6.19 -9.59
C SER A 184 -10.90 -6.31 -11.04
N LEU A 185 -10.52 -7.50 -11.51
CA LEU A 185 -10.10 -7.75 -12.88
C LEU A 185 -11.28 -7.61 -13.87
N GLU A 186 -12.47 -8.13 -13.54
CA GLU A 186 -13.70 -7.94 -14.34
C GLU A 186 -14.05 -6.45 -14.48
N ARG A 187 -13.97 -5.68 -13.38
CA ARG A 187 -14.18 -4.21 -13.43
C ARG A 187 -13.15 -3.51 -14.30
N MET A 188 -11.91 -3.95 -14.26
CA MET A 188 -10.82 -3.43 -15.09
C MET A 188 -10.88 -3.94 -16.53
N ARG A 189 -11.78 -4.86 -16.84
CA ARG A 189 -11.93 -5.52 -18.16
C ARG A 189 -10.67 -6.27 -18.60
N VAL A 190 -9.99 -6.88 -17.66
CA VAL A 190 -8.78 -7.66 -17.89
C VAL A 190 -9.13 -9.12 -17.97
N PRO A 191 -8.83 -9.83 -19.07
CA PRO A 191 -9.02 -11.27 -19.16
C PRO A 191 -8.10 -12.02 -18.19
N PHE A 192 -8.63 -13.09 -17.58
CA PHE A 192 -7.88 -13.93 -16.65
C PHE A 192 -8.43 -15.35 -16.62
N TYR A 193 -7.58 -16.25 -16.15
CA TYR A 193 -7.94 -17.64 -15.83
C TYR A 193 -8.25 -17.76 -14.33
N MET A 194 -9.30 -18.50 -14.01
CA MET A 194 -9.63 -18.87 -12.64
C MET A 194 -9.37 -20.36 -12.46
N VAL A 195 -8.34 -20.71 -11.68
CA VAL A 195 -7.99 -22.11 -11.37
C VAL A 195 -8.78 -22.55 -10.15
N VAL A 196 -9.63 -23.56 -10.32
CA VAL A 196 -10.55 -24.04 -9.28
C VAL A 196 -10.49 -25.56 -9.16
N GLU A 197 -10.93 -26.08 -8.02
CA GLU A 197 -11.10 -27.52 -7.87
C GLU A 197 -12.35 -28.01 -8.63
N GLU A 198 -12.32 -29.24 -9.16
CA GLU A 198 -13.37 -29.84 -9.97
C GLU A 198 -14.76 -29.73 -9.32
N GLN A 199 -14.86 -30.02 -8.01
CA GLN A 199 -16.11 -29.99 -7.26
C GLN A 199 -16.72 -28.58 -7.10
N GLU A 200 -15.99 -27.53 -7.42
CA GLU A 200 -16.44 -26.15 -7.33
C GLU A 200 -16.65 -25.51 -8.71
N TYR A 201 -16.28 -26.19 -9.80
CA TYR A 201 -16.26 -25.66 -11.16
C TYR A 201 -17.58 -25.00 -11.57
N ASP A 202 -18.69 -25.71 -11.44
CA ASP A 202 -20.01 -25.19 -11.84
C ASP A 202 -20.40 -23.93 -11.06
N LYS A 203 -20.06 -23.88 -9.76
CA LYS A 203 -20.35 -22.71 -8.92
C LYS A 203 -19.58 -21.47 -9.35
N TYR A 204 -18.34 -21.64 -9.80
CA TYR A 204 -17.54 -20.54 -10.34
C TYR A 204 -18.04 -20.10 -11.71
N LEU A 205 -18.46 -21.03 -12.58
CA LEU A 205 -19.06 -20.72 -13.86
C LEU A 205 -20.35 -19.89 -13.73
N GLU A 206 -21.20 -20.19 -12.76
CA GLU A 206 -22.45 -19.44 -12.52
C GLU A 206 -22.22 -17.99 -12.17
N THR A 207 -21.07 -17.66 -11.58
CA THR A 207 -20.79 -16.31 -11.08
C THR A 207 -19.74 -15.54 -11.89
N ALA A 208 -18.93 -16.23 -12.70
CA ALA A 208 -17.90 -15.63 -13.55
C ALA A 208 -18.53 -14.78 -14.67
N ASP A 209 -17.87 -13.68 -15.03
CA ASP A 209 -18.19 -12.97 -16.26
C ASP A 209 -17.44 -13.65 -17.44
N PRO A 210 -18.14 -14.33 -18.36
CA PRO A 210 -17.51 -15.08 -19.45
C PRO A 210 -16.74 -14.21 -20.44
N ASN A 211 -16.94 -12.88 -20.41
CA ASN A 211 -16.17 -11.94 -21.26
C ASN A 211 -14.73 -11.77 -20.75
N TYR A 212 -14.47 -12.03 -19.48
CA TYR A 212 -13.16 -11.78 -18.87
C TYR A 212 -12.59 -13.00 -18.12
N CYS A 213 -13.44 -13.85 -17.57
CA CYS A 213 -13.03 -14.98 -16.74
C CYS A 213 -13.16 -16.30 -17.50
N THR A 214 -12.05 -17.00 -17.67
CA THR A 214 -12.05 -18.40 -18.13
C THR A 214 -11.78 -19.30 -16.92
N VAL A 215 -12.78 -20.06 -16.51
CA VAL A 215 -12.64 -21.02 -15.41
C VAL A 215 -11.99 -22.30 -15.92
N ILE A 216 -10.90 -22.73 -15.27
CA ILE A 216 -10.17 -23.96 -15.59
C ILE A 216 -10.06 -24.84 -14.36
N VAL A 217 -10.18 -26.16 -14.58
CA VAL A 217 -10.13 -27.14 -13.49
C VAL A 217 -8.69 -27.51 -13.18
N LEU A 218 -8.33 -27.43 -11.90
CA LEU A 218 -7.05 -27.93 -11.40
C LEU A 218 -6.98 -29.45 -11.58
N ASP A 219 -5.98 -29.93 -12.32
CA ASP A 219 -5.68 -31.35 -12.37
C ASP A 219 -5.22 -31.82 -10.97
N ASN A 220 -5.93 -32.82 -10.44
CA ASN A 220 -5.67 -33.34 -9.10
C ASN A 220 -4.26 -33.94 -8.96
N GLN A 221 -3.61 -34.35 -10.06
CA GLN A 221 -2.25 -34.86 -10.05
C GLN A 221 -1.27 -33.84 -9.45
N TYR A 222 -1.49 -32.56 -9.71
CA TYR A 222 -0.66 -31.49 -9.09
C TYR A 222 -0.74 -31.46 -7.57
N LYS A 223 -1.86 -31.88 -6.99
CA LYS A 223 -2.00 -31.95 -5.52
C LYS A 223 -1.33 -33.20 -4.96
N ILE A 224 -1.38 -34.30 -5.71
CA ILE A 224 -0.76 -35.57 -5.33
C ILE A 224 0.77 -35.44 -5.33
N ASP A 225 1.31 -34.82 -6.37
CA ASP A 225 2.77 -34.68 -6.58
C ASP A 225 3.36 -33.45 -5.82
N TYR A 226 2.54 -32.69 -5.11
CA TYR A 226 2.98 -31.47 -4.48
C TYR A 226 3.84 -31.71 -3.24
N ASP A 227 5.06 -31.14 -3.25
CA ASP A 227 5.96 -31.17 -2.10
C ASP A 227 5.49 -30.19 -1.01
N THR A 228 4.92 -30.73 0.04
CA THR A 228 4.39 -29.98 1.18
C THR A 228 5.42 -29.63 2.26
N PHE A 229 6.62 -30.18 2.18
CA PHE A 229 7.72 -30.08 3.15
C PHE A 229 7.50 -30.73 4.51
N ASP A 230 6.28 -31.03 4.88
CA ASP A 230 5.97 -31.61 6.18
C ASP A 230 5.98 -33.16 6.17
N GLY A 231 6.23 -33.73 5.00
CA GLY A 231 6.28 -35.20 4.80
C GLY A 231 4.93 -35.89 4.98
N ILE A 232 3.84 -35.13 4.94
CA ILE A 232 2.48 -35.66 5.05
C ILE A 232 1.92 -35.84 3.63
N ASP A 233 1.62 -37.09 3.27
CA ASP A 233 1.07 -37.42 1.97
C ASP A 233 -0.30 -36.81 1.73
N TYR A 234 -0.64 -36.59 0.45
CA TYR A 234 -1.94 -36.08 0.02
C TYR A 234 -3.10 -36.93 0.51
N GLU A 235 -2.95 -38.27 0.52
CA GLU A 235 -3.97 -39.20 1.03
C GLU A 235 -4.29 -38.97 2.51
N THR A 236 -3.26 -38.67 3.30
CA THR A 236 -3.41 -38.38 4.74
C THR A 236 -3.96 -36.98 5.00
N ASN A 237 -3.52 -35.98 4.23
CA ASN A 237 -3.99 -34.62 4.34
C ASN A 237 -4.11 -33.93 2.97
N PRO A 238 -5.32 -33.94 2.36
CA PRO A 238 -5.53 -33.36 1.04
C PRO A 238 -5.45 -31.82 0.98
N ARG A 239 -5.21 -31.16 2.10
CA ARG A 239 -5.04 -29.69 2.17
C ARG A 239 -3.59 -29.31 1.91
N VAL A 240 -3.17 -29.32 0.66
CA VAL A 240 -1.78 -29.06 0.25
C VAL A 240 -1.40 -27.58 0.15
N GLY A 241 -2.35 -26.66 0.36
CA GLY A 241 -2.14 -25.21 0.16
C GLY A 241 -2.34 -24.78 -1.30
N PRO A 242 -2.11 -23.50 -1.63
CA PRO A 242 -2.36 -22.95 -2.97
C PRO A 242 -1.25 -23.29 -3.98
N GLY A 243 -0.08 -23.74 -3.54
CA GLY A 243 1.09 -23.93 -4.39
C GLY A 243 0.88 -24.98 -5.49
N ALA A 244 0.10 -26.04 -5.25
CA ALA A 244 -0.26 -27.01 -6.28
C ALA A 244 -1.03 -26.35 -7.44
N ALA A 245 -2.01 -25.51 -7.15
CA ALA A 245 -2.76 -24.77 -8.17
C ALA A 245 -1.89 -23.72 -8.89
N ARG A 246 -0.92 -23.12 -8.19
CA ARG A 246 0.05 -22.22 -8.80
C ARG A 246 1.04 -22.95 -9.72
N ASN A 247 1.44 -24.19 -9.39
CA ASN A 247 2.23 -25.04 -10.29
C ASN A 247 1.44 -25.42 -11.55
N PHE A 248 0.15 -25.73 -11.40
CA PHE A 248 -0.72 -25.94 -12.55
C PHE A 248 -0.83 -24.70 -13.43
N ALA A 249 -1.04 -23.52 -12.84
CA ALA A 249 -1.08 -22.25 -13.58
C ALA A 249 0.24 -21.98 -14.33
N TRP A 250 1.38 -22.29 -13.70
CA TRP A 250 2.71 -22.19 -14.30
C TRP A 250 2.81 -23.04 -15.57
N ASP A 251 2.49 -24.33 -15.46
CA ASP A 251 2.59 -25.25 -16.61
C ASP A 251 1.57 -24.91 -17.67
N HIS A 252 0.36 -24.48 -17.30
CA HIS A 252 -0.63 -24.01 -18.24
C HIS A 252 -0.12 -22.79 -19.04
N ALA A 253 0.49 -21.82 -18.38
CA ALA A 253 1.06 -20.64 -19.05
C ALA A 253 2.20 -21.05 -19.98
N LYS A 254 3.13 -21.89 -19.52
CA LYS A 254 4.27 -22.38 -20.31
C LYS A 254 3.83 -23.16 -21.54
N ASN A 255 2.88 -24.10 -21.35
CA ASN A 255 2.36 -24.92 -22.45
C ASN A 255 1.61 -24.09 -23.52
N ASN A 256 1.10 -22.91 -23.14
CA ASN A 256 0.53 -21.95 -24.07
C ASN A 256 1.57 -20.96 -24.66
N GLY A 257 2.87 -21.19 -24.42
CA GLY A 257 3.97 -20.45 -25.04
C GLY A 257 4.26 -19.10 -24.41
N PHE A 258 3.85 -18.85 -23.17
CA PHE A 258 4.15 -17.62 -22.47
C PHE A 258 5.44 -17.72 -21.65
N ASP A 259 6.33 -16.77 -21.81
CA ASP A 259 7.59 -16.67 -21.06
C ASP A 259 7.38 -16.24 -19.61
N ARG A 260 6.28 -15.56 -19.31
CA ARG A 260 5.89 -15.11 -17.98
C ARG A 260 4.40 -15.29 -17.76
N TYR A 261 3.98 -15.29 -16.51
CA TYR A 261 2.57 -15.28 -16.11
C TYR A 261 2.37 -14.54 -14.80
N TRP A 262 1.20 -13.95 -14.63
CA TRP A 262 0.75 -13.42 -13.36
C TRP A 262 0.01 -14.49 -12.57
N VAL A 263 0.26 -14.56 -11.27
CA VAL A 263 -0.55 -15.37 -10.35
C VAL A 263 -0.98 -14.53 -9.16
N PHE A 264 -2.26 -14.62 -8.84
CA PHE A 264 -2.90 -13.84 -7.79
C PHE A 264 -3.60 -14.73 -6.77
N ASP A 265 -3.61 -14.25 -5.51
CA ASP A 265 -4.57 -14.74 -4.53
C ASP A 265 -5.96 -14.22 -4.89
N ASP A 266 -7.00 -14.92 -4.43
CA ASP A 266 -8.40 -14.62 -4.73
C ASP A 266 -9.03 -13.51 -3.86
N ASN A 267 -8.27 -12.97 -2.91
CA ASN A 267 -8.72 -12.03 -1.88
C ASN A 267 -8.17 -10.62 -2.00
N ILE A 268 -7.66 -10.24 -3.15
CA ILE A 268 -7.20 -8.87 -3.41
C ILE A 268 -8.41 -8.00 -3.69
N ASP A 269 -8.70 -7.05 -2.80
CA ASP A 269 -9.86 -6.16 -2.94
C ASP A 269 -9.76 -5.25 -4.15
N ASP A 270 -8.55 -4.71 -4.43
CA ASP A 270 -8.36 -3.77 -5.53
C ASP A 270 -6.88 -3.47 -5.80
N PHE A 271 -6.60 -2.89 -6.96
CA PHE A 271 -5.29 -2.46 -7.40
C PHE A 271 -5.17 -0.94 -7.37
N TYR A 272 -4.00 -0.44 -6.94
CA TYR A 272 -3.75 0.99 -6.77
C TYR A 272 -2.39 1.37 -7.33
N ARG A 273 -2.28 2.58 -7.86
CA ARG A 273 -0.99 3.23 -8.12
C ARG A 273 -0.75 4.34 -7.13
N LEU A 274 0.50 4.54 -6.76
CA LEU A 274 0.92 5.69 -5.98
C LEU A 274 1.21 6.86 -6.95
N HIS A 275 0.48 7.96 -6.80
CA HIS A 275 0.67 9.17 -7.60
C HIS A 275 0.59 10.38 -6.67
N GLU A 276 1.65 11.19 -6.62
CA GLU A 276 1.73 12.36 -5.75
C GLU A 276 1.33 12.04 -4.29
N ASN A 277 1.82 10.93 -3.77
CA ASN A 277 1.47 10.39 -2.45
C ASN A 277 -0.01 9.97 -2.26
N PHE A 278 -0.82 9.95 -3.30
CA PHE A 278 -2.17 9.41 -3.27
C PHE A 278 -2.20 7.98 -3.82
N ARG A 279 -2.97 7.14 -3.16
CA ARG A 279 -3.30 5.80 -3.64
C ARG A 279 -4.52 5.90 -4.55
N ILE A 280 -4.29 5.89 -5.85
CA ILE A 280 -5.33 6.01 -6.87
C ILE A 280 -5.70 4.61 -7.35
N ARG A 281 -6.98 4.26 -7.26
CA ARG A 281 -7.47 2.99 -7.76
C ARG A 281 -7.26 2.88 -9.27
N VAL A 282 -6.78 1.74 -9.71
CA VAL A 282 -6.56 1.44 -11.13
C VAL A 282 -7.86 0.97 -11.78
N GLU A 283 -8.10 1.41 -13.00
CA GLU A 283 -9.34 1.14 -13.74
C GLU A 283 -9.11 0.36 -15.05
N SER A 284 -7.86 -0.02 -15.36
CA SER A 284 -7.55 -0.76 -16.60
C SER A 284 -6.33 -1.67 -16.45
N GLY A 285 -6.15 -2.59 -17.39
CA GLY A 285 -5.02 -3.51 -17.46
C GLY A 285 -3.66 -2.87 -17.80
N VAL A 286 -3.64 -1.61 -18.21
CA VAL A 286 -2.40 -0.85 -18.54
C VAL A 286 -1.39 -0.88 -17.38
N MET A 287 -1.85 -0.95 -16.15
CA MET A 287 -0.95 -1.07 -15.00
C MET A 287 -0.11 -2.35 -15.06
N PHE A 288 -0.72 -3.50 -15.36
CA PHE A 288 -0.01 -4.76 -15.46
C PHE A 288 0.99 -4.70 -16.62
N ARG A 289 0.55 -4.18 -17.77
CA ARG A 289 1.42 -3.98 -18.93
C ARG A 289 2.63 -3.10 -18.62
N ALA A 290 2.44 -2.02 -17.86
CA ALA A 290 3.55 -1.15 -17.47
C ALA A 290 4.55 -1.87 -16.54
N CYS A 291 4.06 -2.74 -15.64
CA CYS A 291 4.93 -3.58 -14.81
C CYS A 291 5.70 -4.62 -15.65
N GLU A 292 5.03 -5.24 -16.61
CA GLU A 292 5.64 -6.19 -17.54
C GLU A 292 6.74 -5.53 -18.37
N ASP A 293 6.44 -4.38 -18.99
CA ASP A 293 7.40 -3.60 -19.78
C ASP A 293 8.61 -3.13 -18.96
N PHE A 294 8.42 -2.92 -17.64
CA PHE A 294 9.52 -2.61 -16.75
C PHE A 294 10.38 -3.84 -16.44
N VAL A 295 9.76 -4.97 -16.11
CA VAL A 295 10.46 -6.21 -15.78
C VAL A 295 11.19 -6.81 -16.97
N ASP A 296 10.60 -6.76 -18.15
CA ASP A 296 11.15 -7.31 -19.38
C ASP A 296 12.41 -6.56 -19.90
N ARG A 297 12.77 -5.45 -19.26
CA ARG A 297 14.08 -4.79 -19.51
C ARG A 297 15.25 -5.52 -18.87
N TYR A 298 14.97 -6.49 -17.99
CA TYR A 298 15.97 -7.20 -17.23
C TYR A 298 15.91 -8.70 -17.53
N GLU A 299 17.04 -9.29 -17.85
CA GLU A 299 17.17 -10.72 -18.13
C GLU A 299 17.19 -11.57 -16.86
N ASN A 300 17.52 -10.98 -15.73
CA ASN A 300 17.76 -11.67 -14.46
C ASN A 300 16.73 -11.37 -13.37
N VAL A 301 15.50 -11.06 -13.76
CA VAL A 301 14.38 -10.86 -12.81
C VAL A 301 13.36 -11.99 -12.99
N PRO A 302 13.59 -13.12 -12.30
CA PRO A 302 12.75 -14.31 -12.45
C PRO A 302 11.40 -14.15 -11.76
N VAL A 303 11.35 -13.45 -10.63
CA VAL A 303 10.13 -13.20 -9.85
C VAL A 303 10.03 -11.72 -9.53
N SER A 304 8.90 -11.15 -9.80
CA SER A 304 8.53 -9.80 -9.38
C SER A 304 7.11 -9.79 -8.84
N GLY A 305 6.67 -8.70 -8.24
CA GLY A 305 5.32 -8.62 -7.73
C GLY A 305 4.94 -7.24 -7.24
N LEU A 306 3.64 -7.08 -6.99
CA LEU A 306 3.07 -5.83 -6.51
C LEU A 306 3.17 -5.74 -4.99
N GLN A 307 3.39 -4.53 -4.48
CA GLN A 307 3.45 -4.32 -3.04
C GLN A 307 2.06 -4.11 -2.46
N TYR A 308 1.82 -4.61 -1.26
CA TYR A 308 0.57 -4.36 -0.56
C TYR A 308 0.37 -2.87 -0.27
N ARG A 309 -0.85 -2.40 -0.54
CA ARG A 309 -1.31 -1.05 -0.19
C ARG A 309 -1.04 -0.70 1.27
N PHE A 310 -1.10 -1.69 2.16
CA PHE A 310 -0.87 -1.52 3.59
C PHE A 310 0.54 -1.03 3.91
N PHE A 311 1.56 -1.51 3.20
CA PHE A 311 2.95 -1.12 3.41
C PHE A 311 3.33 0.20 2.74
N ILE A 312 2.49 0.70 1.83
CA ILE A 312 2.70 1.98 1.15
C ILE A 312 1.92 3.07 1.88
N ALA A 313 2.55 3.67 2.90
CA ALA A 313 1.92 4.76 3.64
C ALA A 313 1.89 6.05 2.79
N PRO A 314 0.82 6.86 2.85
CA PRO A 314 0.83 8.20 2.29
C PRO A 314 1.99 9.00 2.91
N ASN A 315 2.67 9.81 2.12
CA ASN A 315 3.84 10.61 2.50
C ASN A 315 5.11 9.80 2.84
N GLY A 316 5.13 8.50 2.56
CA GLY A 316 6.35 7.70 2.61
C GLY A 316 7.26 8.01 1.42
N LYS A 317 8.58 7.97 1.65
CA LYS A 317 9.56 8.01 0.55
C LYS A 317 9.85 6.56 0.14
N TYR A 318 9.24 6.14 -0.94
CA TYR A 318 9.44 4.80 -1.49
C TYR A 318 10.22 4.89 -2.80
N PRO A 319 11.19 4.01 -3.00
CA PRO A 319 11.77 3.84 -4.34
C PRO A 319 10.70 3.24 -5.27
N PRO A 320 10.84 3.40 -6.58
CA PRO A 320 9.88 2.86 -7.56
C PRO A 320 9.80 1.33 -7.51
N PHE A 321 10.86 0.67 -7.06
CA PHE A 321 10.93 -0.78 -6.86
C PHE A 321 11.96 -1.10 -5.75
N VAL A 322 11.88 -2.34 -5.23
CA VAL A 322 12.80 -2.86 -4.20
C VAL A 322 13.30 -4.22 -4.66
N PHE A 323 14.63 -4.41 -4.59
CA PHE A 323 15.25 -5.70 -4.88
C PHE A 323 15.32 -6.59 -3.64
N ASN A 324 15.44 -7.89 -3.86
CA ASN A 324 15.69 -8.89 -2.84
C ASN A 324 14.74 -8.73 -1.64
N THR A 325 13.47 -8.60 -1.96
CA THR A 325 12.40 -8.49 -0.98
C THR A 325 11.37 -9.58 -1.21
N ARG A 326 10.68 -9.93 -0.14
CA ARG A 326 9.56 -10.87 -0.23
C ARG A 326 8.41 -10.24 -1.03
N VAL A 327 7.91 -10.96 -2.03
CA VAL A 327 6.69 -10.65 -2.77
C VAL A 327 5.68 -11.79 -2.61
N TYR A 328 4.41 -11.46 -2.56
CA TYR A 328 3.33 -12.41 -2.33
C TYR A 328 1.99 -11.85 -2.85
N SER A 329 1.01 -12.73 -3.02
CA SER A 329 -0.36 -12.45 -3.46
C SER A 329 -0.56 -11.93 -4.89
N ALA A 330 0.41 -11.25 -5.48
CA ALA A 330 0.34 -10.72 -6.85
C ALA A 330 1.73 -10.77 -7.48
N LEU A 331 2.05 -11.87 -8.13
CA LEU A 331 3.38 -12.18 -8.65
C LEU A 331 3.38 -12.29 -10.16
N LEU A 332 4.42 -11.75 -10.80
CA LEU A 332 4.80 -11.98 -12.19
C LEU A 332 6.04 -12.88 -12.19
N ILE A 333 5.93 -14.05 -12.80
CA ILE A 333 6.90 -15.14 -12.70
C ILE A 333 7.35 -15.55 -14.10
N ASP A 334 8.67 -15.79 -14.25
CA ASP A 334 9.27 -16.36 -15.45
C ASP A 334 8.97 -17.87 -15.49
N THR A 335 8.39 -18.35 -16.59
CA THR A 335 8.04 -19.76 -16.77
C THR A 335 9.24 -20.67 -17.00
N ASN A 336 10.41 -20.10 -17.31
CA ASN A 336 11.63 -20.87 -17.61
C ASN A 336 12.42 -21.28 -16.35
N MET A 337 11.92 -20.93 -15.17
CA MET A 337 12.54 -21.28 -13.89
C MET A 337 12.01 -22.58 -13.27
N GLU A 338 11.84 -23.62 -14.04
CA GLU A 338 11.21 -24.87 -13.58
C GLU A 338 11.83 -25.50 -12.32
N GLN A 339 13.13 -25.33 -12.12
CA GLN A 339 13.82 -25.82 -10.92
C GLN A 339 13.32 -25.17 -9.62
N TYR A 340 12.55 -24.10 -9.71
CA TYR A 340 12.03 -23.33 -8.56
C TYR A 340 10.49 -23.38 -8.45
N LYS A 341 9.86 -24.48 -8.86
CA LYS A 341 8.41 -24.68 -8.67
C LYS A 341 7.98 -24.40 -7.24
N TRP A 342 6.72 -24.03 -7.08
CA TRP A 342 6.08 -23.84 -5.79
C TRP A 342 6.14 -25.13 -4.96
N ARG A 343 6.41 -24.97 -3.67
CA ARG A 343 6.45 -26.05 -2.69
C ARG A 343 6.14 -25.51 -1.30
N GLY A 344 5.82 -26.39 -0.36
CA GLY A 344 5.46 -26.02 1.00
C GLY A 344 3.96 -25.83 1.18
N ARG A 345 3.42 -26.32 2.28
CA ARG A 345 2.01 -26.21 2.63
C ARG A 345 1.64 -24.79 3.05
N TYR A 346 2.60 -24.08 3.64
CA TYR A 346 2.47 -22.71 4.13
C TYR A 346 3.70 -21.89 3.73
N ASN A 347 3.52 -20.58 3.60
CA ASN A 347 4.58 -19.63 3.25
C ASN A 347 5.31 -19.98 1.93
N GLU A 348 4.64 -20.60 1.01
CA GLU A 348 5.16 -21.00 -0.30
C GLU A 348 5.66 -19.79 -1.12
N ASP A 349 5.05 -18.61 -0.96
CA ASP A 349 5.49 -17.36 -1.58
C ASP A 349 6.87 -16.94 -1.06
N THR A 350 7.06 -17.08 0.26
CA THR A 350 8.32 -16.74 0.90
C THR A 350 9.42 -17.71 0.47
N ASP A 351 9.12 -19.00 0.40
CA ASP A 351 10.06 -20.02 -0.08
C ASP A 351 10.48 -19.73 -1.52
N LEU A 352 9.52 -19.50 -2.42
CA LEU A 352 9.83 -19.20 -3.82
C LEU A 352 10.70 -17.95 -3.98
N THR A 353 10.43 -16.90 -3.22
CA THR A 353 11.14 -15.61 -3.35
C THR A 353 12.51 -15.59 -2.65
N LEU A 354 12.82 -16.59 -1.82
CA LEU A 354 14.13 -16.74 -1.18
C LEU A 354 15.11 -17.59 -2.01
N ARG A 355 14.62 -18.44 -2.87
CA ARG A 355 15.41 -19.31 -3.77
C ARG A 355 15.75 -18.64 -5.07
#